data_9c8bf44c8a3730c61bbf46b4d9dca1b6
#
_entry.id   9c8bf44c8a3730c61bbf46b4d9dca1b6
#
_cell.length_a   1.000
_cell.length_b   1.000
_cell.length_c   1.000
_cell.angle_alpha   90.00
_cell.angle_beta   90.00
_cell.angle_gamma   90.00
#
_symmetry.space_group_name_H-M   'P 1'
#
loop_
_entity.id
_entity.type
_entity.pdbx_description
1 polymer ?
#
loop_
_entity_poly.entity_id
_entity_poly.type
_entity_poly.pdbx_seq_one_letter_code
_entity_poly.pdbx_strand_id
1 'polypeptide(L)'
;MWDPGQYQRFTGERSRPFADLIARVGAEDPATVVDLGCGPGNLTADLGRRWPGATVHGVDNSPAMIEAARREEKPPRLTFEEADLREWAPAGPVDVITSNAVLQWVPDHLHLLPRWLDWLTPGGWLAFQLPGNFDQPPHVAITEMAASPRWRPLLGDREFTRQAGDMTGYLDVLAGAGARVDAWETTYLHVLTGEDPVVEWVKGTALRPVLAALDEPQTAEFLAEYAERMRRAYPPRPYGTVLPFRRVFVVAQHQPDRGPA
;
A
#
# COMPACT_ATOMS: atom_id res chain seq x y z
N MET A 1 9.19 -2.85 -14.22
CA MET A 1 10.07 -3.32 -13.14
C MET A 1 10.10 -2.26 -12.04
N TRP A 2 9.93 -2.61 -10.78
CA TRP A 2 10.00 -1.70 -9.64
C TRP A 2 11.44 -1.23 -9.41
N ASP A 3 11.63 0.08 -9.17
CA ASP A 3 12.94 0.65 -8.82
C ASP A 3 13.01 0.86 -7.29
N PRO A 4 13.80 0.05 -6.58
CA PRO A 4 13.96 0.18 -5.13
C PRO A 4 14.56 1.52 -4.69
N GLY A 5 15.46 2.11 -5.49
CA GLY A 5 16.13 3.38 -5.16
C GLY A 5 15.16 4.57 -5.16
N GLN A 6 14.28 4.66 -6.16
CA GLN A 6 13.22 5.67 -6.22
C GLN A 6 12.21 5.49 -5.07
N TYR A 7 11.92 4.23 -4.69
CA TYR A 7 11.00 3.92 -3.59
C TYR A 7 11.58 4.31 -2.22
N GLN A 8 12.88 4.16 -2.02
CA GLN A 8 13.56 4.46 -0.75
C GLN A 8 13.68 5.95 -0.46
N ARG A 9 13.54 6.83 -1.46
CA ARG A 9 13.71 8.29 -1.32
C ARG A 9 12.75 8.95 -0.30
N PHE A 10 11.62 8.30 0.00
CA PHE A 10 10.58 8.77 0.93
C PHE A 10 10.25 7.70 1.98
N THR A 11 11.26 7.00 2.47
CA THR A 11 11.07 5.86 3.40
C THR A 11 10.42 6.30 4.72
N GLY A 12 10.80 7.48 5.26
CA GLY A 12 10.25 8.02 6.50
C GLY A 12 8.74 8.29 6.39
N GLU A 13 8.31 8.96 5.32
CA GLU A 13 6.91 9.29 5.07
C GLU A 13 6.05 8.05 4.75
N ARG A 14 6.67 7.02 4.18
CA ARG A 14 5.97 5.76 3.83
C ARG A 14 5.90 4.76 4.97
N SER A 15 6.84 4.81 5.91
CA SER A 15 6.85 3.92 7.09
C SER A 15 5.91 4.38 8.19
N ARG A 16 5.66 5.69 8.33
CA ARG A 16 4.77 6.24 9.36
C ARG A 16 3.36 5.62 9.34
N PRO A 17 2.66 5.52 8.18
CA PRO A 17 1.36 4.86 8.15
C PRO A 17 1.39 3.40 8.62
N PHE A 18 2.47 2.69 8.33
CA PHE A 18 2.62 1.32 8.81
C PHE A 18 2.78 1.27 10.35
N ALA A 19 3.58 2.14 10.92
CA ALA A 19 3.72 2.24 12.36
C ALA A 19 2.38 2.59 13.05
N ASP A 20 1.61 3.54 12.49
CA ASP A 20 0.28 3.90 12.98
C ASP A 20 -0.73 2.74 12.88
N LEU A 21 -0.66 1.93 11.80
CA LEU A 21 -1.45 0.72 11.63
C LEU A 21 -1.12 -0.31 12.71
N ILE A 22 0.16 -0.67 12.84
CA ILE A 22 0.62 -1.73 13.74
C ILE A 22 0.43 -1.36 15.21
N ALA A 23 0.41 -0.07 15.55
CA ALA A 23 0.11 0.39 16.90
C ALA A 23 -1.32 0.03 17.37
N ARG A 24 -2.26 -0.24 16.44
CA ARG A 24 -3.63 -0.69 16.73
C ARG A 24 -3.79 -2.22 16.81
N VAL A 25 -2.77 -2.99 16.44
CA VAL A 25 -2.78 -4.46 16.57
C VAL A 25 -2.49 -4.82 18.01
N GLY A 26 -3.47 -5.43 18.67
CA GLY A 26 -3.41 -5.79 20.08
C GLY A 26 -2.81 -7.18 20.37
N ALA A 27 -2.10 -7.79 19.42
CA ALA A 27 -1.39 -9.04 19.65
C ALA A 27 -0.18 -8.80 20.56
N GLU A 28 -0.13 -9.48 21.72
CA GLU A 28 0.95 -9.32 22.71
C GLU A 28 2.16 -10.19 22.36
N ASP A 29 1.96 -11.47 22.10
CA ASP A 29 3.04 -12.44 21.80
C ASP A 29 2.60 -13.42 20.68
N PRO A 30 2.43 -12.94 19.43
CA PRO A 30 2.05 -13.79 18.31
C PRO A 30 3.17 -14.77 17.97
N ALA A 31 2.82 -16.02 17.69
CA ALA A 31 3.77 -17.03 17.25
C ALA A 31 4.07 -16.93 15.74
N THR A 32 3.06 -16.56 14.95
CA THR A 32 3.14 -16.52 13.49
C THR A 32 2.58 -15.19 12.95
N VAL A 33 3.39 -14.48 12.15
CA VAL A 33 3.04 -13.20 11.52
C VAL A 33 3.29 -13.29 10.02
N VAL A 34 2.33 -12.85 9.22
CA VAL A 34 2.43 -12.81 7.76
C VAL A 34 2.28 -11.37 7.26
N ASP A 35 3.17 -10.97 6.35
CA ASP A 35 3.13 -9.67 5.67
C ASP A 35 2.86 -9.85 4.17
N LEU A 36 1.63 -9.58 3.74
CA LEU A 36 1.17 -9.76 2.37
C LEU A 36 1.47 -8.52 1.53
N GLY A 37 2.35 -8.68 0.53
CA GLY A 37 2.91 -7.61 -0.27
C GLY A 37 4.07 -6.93 0.46
N CYS A 38 5.00 -7.70 0.99
CA CYS A 38 6.10 -7.26 1.86
C CYS A 38 7.11 -6.32 1.18
N GLY A 39 7.10 -6.23 -0.15
CA GLY A 39 8.06 -5.45 -0.92
C GLY A 39 9.51 -5.82 -0.59
N PRO A 40 10.42 -4.85 -0.40
CA PRO A 40 11.83 -5.10 -0.10
C PRO A 40 12.08 -5.55 1.36
N GLY A 41 11.03 -5.81 2.14
CA GLY A 41 11.11 -6.47 3.45
C GLY A 41 11.52 -5.61 4.64
N ASN A 42 11.74 -4.30 4.47
CA ASN A 42 12.14 -3.42 5.58
C ASN A 42 11.05 -3.30 6.67
N LEU A 43 9.78 -3.15 6.28
CA LEU A 43 8.66 -3.09 7.22
C LEU A 43 8.35 -4.47 7.83
N THR A 44 8.53 -5.53 7.05
CA THR A 44 8.44 -6.91 7.57
C THR A 44 9.50 -7.19 8.65
N ALA A 45 10.71 -6.62 8.47
CA ALA A 45 11.75 -6.70 9.50
C ALA A 45 11.37 -5.93 10.78
N ASP A 46 10.61 -4.83 10.68
CA ASP A 46 10.08 -4.11 11.83
C ASP A 46 9.05 -4.95 12.61
N LEU A 47 8.25 -5.79 11.93
CA LEU A 47 7.38 -6.77 12.60
C LEU A 47 8.19 -7.77 13.42
N GLY A 48 9.28 -8.30 12.88
CA GLY A 48 10.17 -9.20 13.62
C GLY A 48 10.87 -8.55 14.82
N ARG A 49 11.13 -7.23 14.77
CA ARG A 49 11.65 -6.47 15.91
C ARG A 49 10.57 -6.24 16.98
N ARG A 50 9.33 -5.98 16.55
CA ARG A 50 8.18 -5.80 17.44
C ARG A 50 7.83 -7.08 18.18
N TRP A 51 7.89 -8.23 17.51
CA TRP A 51 7.57 -9.55 18.06
C TRP A 51 8.76 -10.51 17.90
N PRO A 52 9.79 -10.42 18.78
CA PRO A 52 11.03 -11.17 18.59
C PRO A 52 10.84 -12.69 18.71
N GLY A 53 9.75 -13.15 19.35
CA GLY A 53 9.37 -14.56 19.47
C GLY A 53 8.70 -15.12 18.22
N ALA A 54 8.14 -14.26 17.36
CA ALA A 54 7.36 -14.67 16.21
C ALA A 54 8.22 -15.22 15.06
N THR A 55 7.65 -16.17 14.34
CA THR A 55 8.07 -16.47 12.98
C THR A 55 7.35 -15.50 12.04
N VAL A 56 8.12 -14.70 11.29
CA VAL A 56 7.58 -13.69 10.37
C VAL A 56 7.81 -14.14 8.94
N HIS A 57 6.76 -14.10 8.12
CA HIS A 57 6.81 -14.52 6.74
C HIS A 57 6.32 -13.39 5.82
N GLY A 58 7.18 -12.88 4.96
CA GLY A 58 6.85 -11.87 3.95
C GLY A 58 6.57 -12.53 2.60
N VAL A 59 5.49 -12.12 1.94
CA VAL A 59 5.07 -12.60 0.62
C VAL A 59 4.96 -11.43 -0.34
N ASP A 60 5.56 -11.54 -1.54
CA ASP A 60 5.42 -10.54 -2.62
C ASP A 60 5.52 -11.23 -3.97
N ASN A 61 4.81 -10.74 -4.97
CA ASN A 61 4.83 -11.32 -6.33
C ASN A 61 5.94 -10.76 -7.23
N SER A 62 6.77 -9.86 -6.72
CA SER A 62 7.88 -9.25 -7.46
C SER A 62 9.20 -9.96 -7.13
N PRO A 63 9.81 -10.69 -8.08
CA PRO A 63 11.13 -11.32 -7.88
C PRO A 63 12.19 -10.32 -7.40
N ALA A 64 12.19 -9.09 -7.96
CA ALA A 64 13.15 -8.05 -7.59
C ALA A 64 12.97 -7.57 -6.14
N MET A 65 11.72 -7.52 -5.64
CA MET A 65 11.43 -7.16 -4.25
C MET A 65 11.87 -8.27 -3.30
N ILE A 66 11.56 -9.52 -3.61
CA ILE A 66 11.99 -10.67 -2.80
C ILE A 66 13.51 -10.83 -2.79
N GLU A 67 14.18 -10.61 -3.93
CA GLU A 67 15.63 -10.59 -3.98
C GLU A 67 16.22 -9.50 -3.09
N ALA A 68 15.69 -8.28 -3.14
CA ALA A 68 16.09 -7.17 -2.25
C ALA A 68 15.80 -7.52 -0.79
N ALA A 69 14.61 -8.08 -0.53
CA ALA A 69 14.22 -8.50 0.82
C ALA A 69 15.15 -9.56 1.42
N ARG A 70 15.78 -10.42 0.62
CA ARG A 70 16.70 -11.47 1.07
C ARG A 70 18.14 -10.98 1.27
N ARG A 71 18.53 -9.84 0.70
CA ARG A 71 19.93 -9.35 0.73
C ARG A 71 20.35 -8.72 2.04
N GLU A 72 19.44 -8.09 2.78
CA GLU A 72 19.76 -7.40 4.02
C GLU A 72 19.85 -8.35 5.22
N GLU A 73 20.61 -8.00 6.26
CA GLU A 73 20.64 -8.70 7.53
C GLU A 73 19.26 -8.60 8.21
N LYS A 74 18.72 -9.73 8.63
CA LYS A 74 17.35 -9.87 9.09
C LYS A 74 17.27 -10.33 10.55
N PRO A 75 16.19 -9.98 11.26
CA PRO A 75 15.86 -10.63 12.52
C PRO A 75 15.83 -12.16 12.35
N PRO A 76 16.17 -12.92 13.40
CA PRO A 76 15.96 -14.37 13.38
C PRO A 76 14.49 -14.71 13.06
N ARG A 77 14.25 -15.86 12.40
CA ARG A 77 12.91 -16.36 12.05
C ARG A 77 12.12 -15.49 11.06
N LEU A 78 12.80 -14.68 10.25
CA LEU A 78 12.21 -13.94 9.15
C LEU A 78 12.51 -14.62 7.82
N THR A 79 11.45 -14.91 7.05
CA THR A 79 11.55 -15.56 5.73
C THR A 79 10.77 -14.78 4.68
N PHE A 80 11.13 -14.98 3.39
CA PHE A 80 10.48 -14.33 2.26
C PHE A 80 10.19 -15.30 1.15
N GLU A 81 8.97 -15.21 0.59
CA GLU A 81 8.50 -16.05 -0.50
C GLU A 81 8.00 -15.21 -1.67
N GLU A 82 8.34 -15.63 -2.88
CA GLU A 82 7.78 -15.07 -4.10
C GLU A 82 6.48 -15.80 -4.42
N ALA A 83 5.35 -15.12 -4.23
CA ALA A 83 4.03 -15.66 -4.55
C ALA A 83 2.99 -14.56 -4.77
N ASP A 84 1.94 -14.87 -5.50
CA ASP A 84 0.78 -14.00 -5.66
C ASP A 84 -0.16 -14.15 -4.47
N LEU A 85 -0.41 -13.08 -3.73
CA LEU A 85 -1.29 -13.08 -2.57
C LEU A 85 -2.74 -13.52 -2.85
N ARG A 86 -3.15 -13.51 -4.12
CA ARG A 86 -4.47 -14.01 -4.56
C ARG A 86 -4.55 -15.53 -4.51
N GLU A 87 -3.44 -16.21 -4.71
CA GLU A 87 -3.34 -17.66 -4.80
C GLU A 87 -2.64 -18.28 -3.58
N TRP A 88 -1.76 -17.51 -2.94
CA TRP A 88 -1.00 -17.95 -1.77
C TRP A 88 -1.92 -18.27 -0.58
N ALA A 89 -1.49 -19.23 0.24
CA ALA A 89 -2.10 -19.54 1.52
C ALA A 89 -1.01 -19.99 2.52
N PRO A 90 -1.17 -19.68 3.82
CA PRO A 90 -0.25 -20.13 4.85
C PRO A 90 -0.37 -21.65 5.05
N ALA A 91 0.71 -22.29 5.51
CA ALA A 91 0.73 -23.72 5.81
C ALA A 91 -0.10 -24.11 7.05
N GLY A 92 -0.48 -23.13 7.87
CA GLY A 92 -1.25 -23.32 9.09
C GLY A 92 -1.82 -22.01 9.62
N PRO A 93 -2.50 -22.01 10.78
CA PRO A 93 -3.10 -20.81 11.34
C PRO A 93 -2.07 -19.72 11.64
N VAL A 94 -2.49 -18.46 11.52
CA VAL A 94 -1.68 -17.24 11.65
C VAL A 94 -2.25 -16.35 12.74
N ASP A 95 -1.40 -15.75 13.58
CA ASP A 95 -1.86 -14.86 14.64
C ASP A 95 -2.05 -13.42 14.17
N VAL A 96 -1.20 -12.97 13.24
CA VAL A 96 -1.27 -11.62 12.69
C VAL A 96 -1.02 -11.65 11.18
N ILE A 97 -1.93 -11.07 10.41
CA ILE A 97 -1.76 -10.80 8.99
C ILE A 97 -1.67 -9.29 8.79
N THR A 98 -0.63 -8.83 8.08
CA THR A 98 -0.48 -7.42 7.70
C THR A 98 -0.48 -7.26 6.18
N SER A 99 -0.93 -6.09 5.68
CA SER A 99 -0.75 -5.72 4.28
C SER A 99 -0.66 -4.19 4.16
N ASN A 100 0.46 -3.69 3.63
CA ASN A 100 0.76 -2.27 3.62
C ASN A 100 0.89 -1.70 2.21
N ALA A 101 -0.06 -0.89 1.77
CA ALA A 101 -0.08 -0.24 0.45
C ALA A 101 -0.01 -1.24 -0.73
N VAL A 102 -0.78 -2.32 -0.65
CA VAL A 102 -0.83 -3.40 -1.64
C VAL A 102 -2.20 -3.51 -2.29
N LEU A 103 -3.29 -3.49 -1.52
CA LEU A 103 -4.64 -3.82 -1.98
C LEU A 103 -5.14 -2.93 -3.13
N GLN A 104 -4.67 -1.68 -3.24
CA GLN A 104 -4.96 -0.81 -4.38
C GLN A 104 -4.43 -1.34 -5.72
N TRP A 105 -3.57 -2.36 -5.70
CA TRP A 105 -3.02 -3.01 -6.90
C TRP A 105 -3.76 -4.29 -7.27
N VAL A 106 -4.63 -4.75 -6.38
CA VAL A 106 -5.36 -6.01 -6.51
C VAL A 106 -6.81 -5.70 -6.84
N PRO A 107 -7.26 -5.95 -8.09
CA PRO A 107 -8.68 -5.84 -8.42
C PRO A 107 -9.52 -6.72 -7.50
N ASP A 108 -10.71 -6.23 -7.14
CA ASP A 108 -11.70 -6.98 -6.35
C ASP A 108 -11.17 -7.56 -5.02
N HIS A 109 -10.17 -6.91 -4.42
CA HIS A 109 -9.51 -7.38 -3.20
C HIS A 109 -10.44 -7.60 -2.01
N LEU A 110 -11.64 -7.05 -2.01
CA LEU A 110 -12.65 -7.31 -0.97
C LEU A 110 -12.96 -8.81 -0.83
N HIS A 111 -12.91 -9.58 -1.93
CA HIS A 111 -13.14 -11.03 -1.89
C HIS A 111 -12.03 -11.81 -1.19
N LEU A 112 -10.85 -11.24 -1.01
CA LEU A 112 -9.75 -11.89 -0.32
C LEU A 112 -9.88 -11.80 1.20
N LEU A 113 -10.57 -10.76 1.72
CA LEU A 113 -10.60 -10.46 3.14
C LEU A 113 -11.24 -11.54 4.01
N PRO A 114 -12.39 -12.15 3.64
CA PRO A 114 -12.95 -13.28 4.40
C PRO A 114 -11.99 -14.46 4.46
N ARG A 115 -11.36 -14.81 3.33
CA ARG A 115 -10.36 -15.89 3.28
C ARG A 115 -9.15 -15.61 4.18
N TRP A 116 -8.70 -14.36 4.28
CA TRP A 116 -7.61 -13.98 5.18
C TRP A 116 -8.02 -14.06 6.64
N LEU A 117 -9.29 -13.76 6.97
CA LEU A 117 -9.82 -13.98 8.32
C LEU A 117 -9.86 -15.47 8.68
N ASP A 118 -10.22 -16.35 7.73
CA ASP A 118 -10.24 -17.80 7.94
C ASP A 118 -8.86 -18.39 8.22
N TRP A 119 -7.79 -17.72 7.85
CA TRP A 119 -6.41 -18.13 8.18
C TRP A 119 -6.00 -17.78 9.61
N LEU A 120 -6.74 -16.89 10.26
CA LEU A 120 -6.38 -16.42 11.59
C LEU A 120 -6.74 -17.44 12.68
N THR A 121 -5.88 -17.50 13.67
CA THR A 121 -6.24 -18.13 14.97
C THR A 121 -7.43 -17.41 15.60
N PRO A 122 -8.23 -18.06 16.47
CA PRO A 122 -9.21 -17.37 17.29
C PRO A 122 -8.55 -16.22 18.10
N GLY A 123 -9.06 -15.00 17.93
CA GLY A 123 -8.45 -13.79 18.50
C GLY A 123 -7.31 -13.19 17.70
N GLY A 124 -6.93 -13.78 16.57
CA GLY A 124 -5.92 -13.27 15.63
C GLY A 124 -6.32 -11.97 14.97
N TRP A 125 -5.37 -11.29 14.33
CA TRP A 125 -5.52 -9.94 13.82
C TRP A 125 -5.21 -9.84 12.33
N LEU A 126 -6.08 -9.19 11.58
CA LEU A 126 -5.84 -8.71 10.22
C LEU A 126 -5.70 -7.19 10.26
N ALA A 127 -4.59 -6.66 9.74
CA ALA A 127 -4.33 -5.23 9.71
C ALA A 127 -3.83 -4.80 8.31
N PHE A 128 -4.52 -3.86 7.69
CA PHE A 128 -4.06 -3.33 6.41
C PHE A 128 -4.30 -1.82 6.28
N GLN A 129 -3.49 -1.19 5.46
CA GLN A 129 -3.70 0.18 5.04
C GLN A 129 -3.39 0.35 3.56
N LEU A 130 -4.04 1.32 2.94
CA LEU A 130 -3.83 1.67 1.54
C LEU A 130 -4.02 3.17 1.30
N PRO A 131 -3.44 3.73 0.20
CA PRO A 131 -3.75 5.09 -0.22
C PRO A 131 -5.24 5.26 -0.46
N GLY A 132 -5.79 6.38 0.00
CA GLY A 132 -7.18 6.78 -0.22
C GLY A 132 -7.32 8.08 -1.02
N ASN A 133 -6.27 8.51 -1.74
CA ASN A 133 -6.16 9.81 -2.39
C ASN A 133 -6.34 9.77 -3.92
N PHE A 134 -7.04 8.75 -4.45
CA PHE A 134 -7.21 8.57 -5.90
C PHE A 134 -8.13 9.61 -6.55
N ASP A 135 -8.94 10.30 -5.76
CA ASP A 135 -9.78 11.44 -6.11
C ASP A 135 -9.05 12.80 -6.05
N GLN A 136 -7.77 12.79 -5.66
CA GLN A 136 -6.99 14.02 -5.51
C GLN A 136 -6.31 14.46 -6.82
N PRO A 137 -5.92 15.74 -6.93
CA PRO A 137 -5.34 16.32 -8.14
C PRO A 137 -4.26 15.49 -8.83
N PRO A 138 -3.33 14.81 -8.12
CA PRO A 138 -2.31 14.02 -8.80
C PRO A 138 -2.87 12.88 -9.65
N HIS A 139 -3.92 12.21 -9.19
CA HIS A 139 -4.55 11.10 -9.92
C HIS A 139 -5.55 11.61 -10.95
N VAL A 140 -6.36 12.61 -10.59
CA VAL A 140 -7.33 13.23 -11.49
C VAL A 140 -6.63 13.81 -12.71
N ALA A 141 -5.52 14.53 -12.54
CA ALA A 141 -4.75 15.11 -13.63
C ALA A 141 -4.20 14.04 -14.59
N ILE A 142 -3.73 12.90 -14.11
CA ILE A 142 -3.28 11.79 -14.96
C ILE A 142 -4.43 11.29 -15.85
N THR A 143 -5.60 11.06 -15.27
CA THR A 143 -6.77 10.55 -15.99
C THR A 143 -7.27 11.54 -17.03
N GLU A 144 -7.41 12.83 -16.65
CA GLU A 144 -7.84 13.89 -17.57
C GLU A 144 -6.86 14.08 -18.72
N MET A 145 -5.55 14.10 -18.42
CA MET A 145 -4.52 14.23 -19.46
C MET A 145 -4.54 13.02 -20.39
N ALA A 146 -4.59 11.81 -19.85
CA ALA A 146 -4.64 10.60 -20.66
C ALA A 146 -5.86 10.54 -21.60
N ALA A 147 -7.01 11.05 -21.16
CA ALA A 147 -8.23 11.13 -21.95
C ALA A 147 -8.25 12.30 -22.97
N SER A 148 -7.31 13.25 -22.88
CA SER A 148 -7.27 14.43 -23.74
C SER A 148 -6.97 14.08 -25.21
N PRO A 149 -7.42 14.90 -26.20
CA PRO A 149 -7.15 14.67 -27.62
C PRO A 149 -5.66 14.55 -27.96
N ARG A 150 -4.79 15.19 -27.16
CA ARG A 150 -3.34 15.14 -27.34
C ARG A 150 -2.74 13.80 -26.93
N TRP A 151 -3.10 13.28 -25.77
CA TRP A 151 -2.44 12.13 -25.16
C TRP A 151 -3.16 10.80 -25.40
N ARG A 152 -4.48 10.81 -25.60
CA ARG A 152 -5.26 9.60 -25.86
C ARG A 152 -4.73 8.73 -27.01
N PRO A 153 -4.28 9.28 -28.17
CA PRO A 153 -3.72 8.46 -29.25
C PRO A 153 -2.46 7.67 -28.84
N LEU A 154 -1.70 8.16 -27.86
CA LEU A 154 -0.45 7.55 -27.39
C LEU A 154 -0.69 6.60 -26.21
N LEU A 155 -1.59 6.97 -25.31
CA LEU A 155 -1.84 6.22 -24.08
C LEU A 155 -2.97 5.19 -24.23
N GLY A 156 -3.84 5.35 -25.23
CA GLY A 156 -4.98 4.47 -25.47
C GLY A 156 -6.04 4.58 -24.39
N ASP A 157 -6.92 3.57 -24.33
CA ASP A 157 -7.99 3.48 -23.33
C ASP A 157 -7.51 2.77 -22.04
N ARG A 158 -6.25 2.95 -21.66
CA ARG A 158 -5.68 2.37 -20.42
C ARG A 158 -6.27 3.08 -19.21
N GLU A 159 -6.69 2.29 -18.26
CA GLU A 159 -7.06 2.82 -16.94
C GLU A 159 -5.81 3.15 -16.13
N PHE A 160 -5.67 4.42 -15.78
CA PHE A 160 -4.60 4.91 -14.91
C PHE A 160 -5.08 5.17 -13.48
N THR A 161 -6.38 5.05 -13.26
CA THR A 161 -7.02 5.19 -11.94
C THR A 161 -6.99 3.87 -11.18
N ARG A 162 -6.78 4.01 -9.88
CA ARG A 162 -6.99 2.97 -8.89
C ARG A 162 -8.05 3.44 -7.93
N GLN A 163 -8.67 2.50 -7.24
CA GLN A 163 -9.64 2.83 -6.21
C GLN A 163 -9.17 2.21 -4.89
N ALA A 164 -9.21 3.01 -3.82
CA ALA A 164 -9.39 2.43 -2.50
C ALA A 164 -10.83 1.94 -2.46
N GLY A 165 -11.06 0.77 -1.89
CA GLY A 165 -12.42 0.37 -1.55
C GLY A 165 -13.07 1.44 -0.68
N ASP A 166 -14.39 1.54 -0.71
CA ASP A 166 -15.13 2.32 0.27
C ASP A 166 -14.90 1.74 1.67
N MET A 167 -14.66 2.61 2.65
CA MET A 167 -14.38 2.19 4.03
C MET A 167 -15.55 1.40 4.64
N THR A 168 -16.79 1.75 4.27
CA THR A 168 -17.98 1.00 4.66
C THR A 168 -17.98 -0.41 4.07
N GLY A 169 -17.52 -0.57 2.82
CA GLY A 169 -17.40 -1.88 2.19
C GLY A 169 -16.39 -2.80 2.90
N TYR A 170 -15.29 -2.27 3.44
CA TYR A 170 -14.38 -3.06 4.29
C TYR A 170 -15.04 -3.50 5.58
N LEU A 171 -15.77 -2.58 6.22
CA LEU A 171 -16.51 -2.86 7.45
C LEU A 171 -17.56 -3.96 7.22
N ASP A 172 -18.39 -3.83 6.19
CA ASP A 172 -19.47 -4.78 5.88
C ASP A 172 -18.94 -6.18 5.62
N VAL A 173 -17.86 -6.29 4.83
CA VAL A 173 -17.25 -7.59 4.50
C VAL A 173 -16.65 -8.25 5.73
N LEU A 174 -15.86 -7.52 6.52
CA LEU A 174 -15.13 -8.09 7.65
C LEU A 174 -16.05 -8.35 8.86
N ALA A 175 -16.99 -7.44 9.15
CA ALA A 175 -17.98 -7.65 10.21
C ALA A 175 -18.97 -8.76 9.83
N GLY A 176 -19.38 -8.82 8.56
CA GLY A 176 -20.19 -9.92 8.03
C GLY A 176 -19.50 -11.28 8.12
N ALA A 177 -18.19 -11.34 8.08
CA ALA A 177 -17.36 -12.52 8.31
C ALA A 177 -17.05 -12.77 9.81
N GLY A 178 -17.70 -12.06 10.75
CA GLY A 178 -17.59 -12.30 12.18
C GLY A 178 -16.42 -11.61 12.89
N ALA A 179 -15.71 -10.69 12.25
CA ALA A 179 -14.64 -9.96 12.88
C ALA A 179 -15.12 -8.72 13.65
N ARG A 180 -14.40 -8.34 14.71
CA ARG A 180 -14.50 -7.01 15.31
C ARG A 180 -13.59 -6.06 14.53
N VAL A 181 -14.13 -5.00 13.95
CA VAL A 181 -13.43 -4.12 13.02
C VAL A 181 -13.28 -2.71 13.60
N ASP A 182 -12.08 -2.15 13.46
CA ASP A 182 -11.75 -0.73 13.62
C ASP A 182 -11.25 -0.21 12.28
N ALA A 183 -11.95 0.77 11.70
CA ALA A 183 -11.60 1.36 10.42
C ALA A 183 -11.56 2.89 10.55
N TRP A 184 -10.49 3.53 10.01
CA TRP A 184 -10.33 4.98 10.08
C TRP A 184 -9.54 5.53 8.89
N GLU A 185 -9.57 6.83 8.74
CA GLU A 185 -8.76 7.56 7.77
C GLU A 185 -7.80 8.52 8.46
N THR A 186 -6.63 8.70 7.88
CA THR A 186 -5.68 9.72 8.30
C THR A 186 -5.15 10.47 7.09
N THR A 187 -5.16 11.80 7.14
CA THR A 187 -4.50 12.63 6.14
C THR A 187 -3.15 13.10 6.67
N TYR A 188 -2.07 12.59 6.07
CA TYR A 188 -0.71 13.05 6.34
C TYR A 188 -0.41 14.28 5.50
N LEU A 189 0.10 15.33 6.12
CA LEU A 189 0.59 16.51 5.41
C LEU A 189 2.09 16.36 5.17
N HIS A 190 2.46 15.92 3.97
CA HIS A 190 3.86 15.84 3.57
C HIS A 190 4.36 17.22 3.14
N VAL A 191 5.45 17.69 3.74
CA VAL A 191 6.14 18.91 3.31
C VAL A 191 7.28 18.50 2.40
N LEU A 192 7.04 18.63 1.10
CA LEU A 192 7.97 18.23 0.07
C LEU A 192 8.85 19.41 -0.35
N THR A 193 10.13 19.15 -0.62
CA THR A 193 11.12 20.18 -1.02
C THR A 193 11.72 19.85 -2.39
N GLY A 194 12.30 20.85 -3.04
CA GLY A 194 12.90 20.71 -4.37
C GLY A 194 12.03 21.25 -5.48
N GLU A 195 12.47 21.06 -6.71
CA GLU A 195 11.73 21.44 -7.92
C GLU A 195 10.65 20.40 -8.21
N ASP A 196 9.43 20.85 -8.48
CA ASP A 196 8.26 20.03 -8.78
C ASP A 196 8.09 18.81 -7.86
N PRO A 197 8.12 18.99 -6.54
CA PRO A 197 8.30 17.88 -5.61
C PRO A 197 7.12 16.92 -5.61
N VAL A 198 5.90 17.37 -5.98
CA VAL A 198 4.74 16.48 -6.13
C VAL A 198 4.90 15.57 -7.35
N VAL A 199 5.50 16.07 -8.45
CA VAL A 199 5.82 15.24 -9.62
C VAL A 199 6.82 14.16 -9.23
N GLU A 200 7.89 14.54 -8.53
CA GLU A 200 8.90 13.58 -8.05
C GLU A 200 8.30 12.51 -7.11
N TRP A 201 7.36 12.90 -6.26
CA TRP A 201 6.64 11.96 -5.40
C TRP A 201 5.88 10.89 -6.21
N VAL A 202 5.14 11.30 -7.25
CA VAL A 202 4.28 10.38 -8.02
C VAL A 202 4.99 9.66 -9.17
N LYS A 203 6.17 10.10 -9.61
CA LYS A 203 6.98 9.41 -10.64
C LYS A 203 7.24 7.95 -10.30
N GLY A 204 7.52 7.66 -9.03
CA GLY A 204 7.78 6.31 -8.56
C GLY A 204 6.54 5.42 -8.44
N THR A 205 5.33 5.96 -8.63
CA THR A 205 4.06 5.27 -8.39
C THR A 205 3.05 5.50 -9.53
N ALA A 206 2.20 6.51 -9.41
CA ALA A 206 1.05 6.71 -10.29
C ALA A 206 1.44 7.06 -11.73
N LEU A 207 2.54 7.78 -11.96
CA LEU A 207 3.01 8.15 -13.30
C LEU A 207 3.70 7.00 -14.05
N ARG A 208 4.18 5.96 -13.36
CA ARG A 208 4.94 4.88 -14.01
C ARG A 208 4.26 4.24 -15.22
N PRO A 209 2.96 3.87 -15.18
CA PRO A 209 2.30 3.27 -16.33
C PRO A 209 2.22 4.23 -17.53
N VAL A 210 2.10 5.53 -17.29
CA VAL A 210 2.09 6.57 -18.31
C VAL A 210 3.47 6.71 -18.94
N LEU A 211 4.50 6.90 -18.09
CA LEU A 211 5.88 7.10 -18.56
C LEU A 211 6.44 5.89 -19.30
N ALA A 212 5.99 4.68 -18.93
CA ALA A 212 6.37 3.46 -19.64
C ALA A 212 5.74 3.32 -21.04
N ALA A 213 4.72 4.13 -21.38
CA ALA A 213 4.03 4.10 -22.66
C ALA A 213 4.48 5.21 -23.61
N LEU A 214 5.27 6.17 -23.14
CA LEU A 214 5.75 7.34 -23.89
C LEU A 214 7.24 7.21 -24.19
N ASP A 215 7.66 7.75 -25.32
CA ASP A 215 9.06 7.96 -25.63
C ASP A 215 9.67 9.14 -24.82
N GLU A 216 10.96 9.39 -24.98
CA GLU A 216 11.66 10.41 -24.18
C GLU A 216 11.14 11.84 -24.43
N PRO A 217 10.93 12.33 -25.69
CA PRO A 217 10.32 13.63 -25.97
C PRO A 217 8.90 13.76 -25.41
N GLN A 218 8.05 12.75 -25.64
CA GLN A 218 6.67 12.71 -25.14
C GLN A 218 6.61 12.72 -23.62
N THR A 219 7.51 11.98 -22.97
CA THR A 219 7.67 11.96 -21.50
C THR A 219 7.98 13.36 -20.97
N ALA A 220 8.94 14.08 -21.59
CA ALA A 220 9.30 15.43 -21.17
C ALA A 220 8.11 16.41 -21.30
N GLU A 221 7.38 16.34 -22.40
CA GLU A 221 6.20 17.18 -22.64
C GLU A 221 5.06 16.85 -21.67
N PHE A 222 4.80 15.55 -21.43
CA PHE A 222 3.78 15.12 -20.47
C PHE A 222 4.10 15.60 -19.06
N LEU A 223 5.34 15.42 -18.62
CA LEU A 223 5.79 15.86 -17.31
C LEU A 223 5.74 17.38 -17.15
N ALA A 224 6.04 18.15 -18.18
CA ALA A 224 5.94 19.62 -18.13
C ALA A 224 4.49 20.09 -17.95
N GLU A 225 3.54 19.52 -18.72
CA GLU A 225 2.11 19.80 -18.57
C GLU A 225 1.57 19.37 -17.20
N TYR A 226 1.96 18.17 -16.76
CA TYR A 226 1.57 17.63 -15.45
C TYR A 226 2.12 18.49 -14.30
N ALA A 227 3.38 18.92 -14.37
CA ALA A 227 4.01 19.77 -13.38
C ALA A 227 3.28 21.11 -13.22
N GLU A 228 2.86 21.72 -14.32
CA GLU A 228 2.09 22.97 -14.27
C GLU A 228 0.76 22.79 -13.52
N ARG A 229 0.05 21.66 -13.75
CA ARG A 229 -1.18 21.33 -13.03
C ARG A 229 -0.90 21.13 -11.53
N MET A 230 0.20 20.47 -11.19
CA MET A 230 0.57 20.23 -9.78
C MET A 230 0.96 21.52 -9.07
N ARG A 231 1.69 22.45 -9.71
CA ARG A 231 2.01 23.76 -9.12
C ARG A 231 0.76 24.59 -8.84
N ARG A 232 -0.27 24.50 -9.69
CA ARG A 232 -1.57 25.16 -9.46
C ARG A 232 -2.35 24.53 -8.30
N ALA A 233 -2.38 23.19 -8.22
CA ALA A 233 -3.08 22.47 -7.18
C ALA A 233 -2.39 22.57 -5.82
N TYR A 234 -1.06 22.61 -5.82
CA TYR A 234 -0.22 22.63 -4.61
C TYR A 234 0.82 23.76 -4.73
N PRO A 235 0.41 25.02 -4.51
CA PRO A 235 1.33 26.15 -4.61
C PRO A 235 2.44 26.05 -3.57
N PRO A 236 3.69 26.44 -3.92
CA PRO A 236 4.81 26.41 -3.01
C PRO A 236 4.61 27.39 -1.86
N ARG A 237 5.13 27.04 -0.68
CA ARG A 237 5.16 27.86 0.53
C ARG A 237 6.61 28.08 0.97
N PRO A 238 6.90 29.05 1.86
CA PRO A 238 8.27 29.32 2.31
C PRO A 238 9.01 28.11 2.88
N TYR A 239 8.28 27.10 3.39
CA TYR A 239 8.82 25.89 3.99
C TYR A 239 8.71 24.64 3.10
N GLY A 240 8.18 24.76 1.87
CA GLY A 240 8.03 23.65 0.92
C GLY A 240 6.62 23.55 0.36
N THR A 241 6.36 22.52 -0.43
CA THR A 241 5.03 22.21 -1.00
C THR A 241 4.30 21.22 -0.13
N VAL A 242 3.10 21.57 0.34
CA VAL A 242 2.30 20.67 1.18
C VAL A 242 1.47 19.75 0.29
N LEU A 243 1.72 18.45 0.42
CA LEU A 243 0.93 17.40 -0.22
C LEU A 243 0.10 16.67 0.84
N PRO A 244 -1.22 16.90 0.93
CA PRO A 244 -2.12 16.09 1.73
C PRO A 244 -2.21 14.69 1.14
N PHE A 245 -1.99 13.68 1.97
CA PHE A 245 -2.00 12.29 1.53
C PHE A 245 -2.92 11.47 2.44
N ARG A 246 -4.15 11.23 1.97
CA ARG A 246 -5.14 10.43 2.68
C ARG A 246 -4.80 8.95 2.61
N ARG A 247 -4.91 8.28 3.75
CA ARG A 247 -4.76 6.83 3.90
C ARG A 247 -6.00 6.25 4.58
N VAL A 248 -6.40 5.08 4.14
CA VAL A 248 -7.44 4.24 4.74
C VAL A 248 -6.76 3.14 5.55
N PHE A 249 -7.25 2.91 6.75
CA PHE A 249 -6.73 1.93 7.69
C PHE A 249 -7.85 1.01 8.15
N VAL A 250 -7.55 -0.26 8.26
CA VAL A 250 -8.48 -1.27 8.79
C VAL A 250 -7.70 -2.24 9.67
N VAL A 251 -8.22 -2.45 10.88
CA VAL A 251 -7.77 -3.49 11.79
C VAL A 251 -8.97 -4.32 12.18
N ALA A 252 -8.89 -5.62 11.93
CA ALA A 252 -9.95 -6.56 12.25
C ALA A 252 -9.41 -7.66 13.18
N GLN A 253 -10.15 -7.98 14.23
CA GLN A 253 -9.85 -9.10 15.13
C GLN A 253 -10.84 -10.23 14.87
N HIS A 254 -10.31 -11.39 14.52
CA HIS A 254 -11.11 -12.61 14.39
C HIS A 254 -11.71 -12.97 15.75
N GLN A 255 -13.04 -12.95 15.84
CA GLN A 255 -13.71 -13.34 17.08
C GLN A 255 -13.78 -14.88 17.16
N PRO A 256 -13.45 -15.48 18.31
CA PRO A 256 -13.76 -16.89 18.49
C PRO A 256 -15.29 -17.09 18.31
N ASP A 257 -15.66 -18.19 17.69
CA ASP A 257 -17.07 -18.56 17.49
C ASP A 257 -17.84 -18.30 18.79
N ARG A 258 -18.70 -17.30 18.80
CA ARG A 258 -19.73 -17.21 19.81
C ARG A 258 -20.70 -18.32 19.46
N GLY A 259 -20.62 -19.45 20.16
CA GLY A 259 -21.63 -20.48 20.07
C GLY A 259 -23.04 -19.88 20.10
N PRO A 260 -24.03 -20.55 19.53
CA PRO A 260 -25.38 -19.99 19.41
C PRO A 260 -25.86 -19.50 20.77
N ALA A 261 -26.32 -18.23 20.81
CA ALA A 261 -26.92 -17.61 21.97
C ALA A 261 -28.26 -18.26 22.32
#